data_eddb4bd2b992a6bdaf88709c2f47e904
#
_entry.id   eddb4bd2b992a6bdaf88709c2f47e904
#
_cell.length_a   1.000
_cell.length_b   1.000
_cell.length_c   1.000
_cell.angle_alpha   90.00
_cell.angle_beta   90.00
_cell.angle_gamma   90.00
#
_symmetry.space_group_name_H-M   'P 1'
#
loop_
_entity.id
_entity.type
_entity.pdbx_description
1 polymer ?
#
loop_
_entity_poly.entity_id
_entity_poly.type
_entity_poly.pdbx_seq_one_letter_code
_entity_poly.pdbx_strand_id
1 'polypeptide(L)'
;MASIRREILTAAPLAEVWAAARDVGALHRRLVPGFVVDTKLEAGARVVTFGNGMVVREPIVSIDDAARRLVWSAEGGRATHYNAALEVLAGAGEMTRVVWTVDLLPDDMAPAIAAAMDAGMIVMKKTLDALALRR
;
A
#
# COMPACT_ATOMS: atom_id res chain seq x y z
N MET A 1 13.27 6.90 15.23
CA MET A 1 12.49 6.22 14.16
C MET A 1 11.64 7.26 13.44
N ALA A 2 11.67 7.26 12.10
CA ALA A 2 10.82 8.14 11.31
C ALA A 2 9.47 7.49 11.08
N SER A 3 8.41 8.29 11.10
CA SER A 3 7.04 7.85 10.77
C SER A 3 6.50 8.77 9.68
N ILE A 4 5.94 8.15 8.63
CA ILE A 4 5.37 8.87 7.50
C ILE A 4 3.93 8.40 7.32
N ARG A 5 3.02 9.37 7.16
CA ARG A 5 1.61 9.09 6.94
C ARG A 5 1.13 9.81 5.68
N ARG A 6 0.43 9.08 4.82
CA ARG A 6 -0.21 9.62 3.62
C ARG A 6 -1.63 9.10 3.53
N GLU A 7 -2.53 9.90 2.97
CA GLU A 7 -3.90 9.45 2.76
C GLU A 7 -4.49 9.97 1.46
N ILE A 8 -5.45 9.23 0.95
CA ILE A 8 -6.25 9.61 -0.21
C ILE A 8 -7.73 9.38 0.10
N LEU A 9 -8.58 10.08 -0.64
CA LEU A 9 -10.01 9.85 -0.68
C LEU A 9 -10.38 9.31 -2.06
N THR A 10 -11.30 8.36 -2.10
CA THR A 10 -11.82 7.80 -3.35
C THR A 10 -13.32 7.61 -3.25
N ALA A 11 -14.02 7.73 -4.38
CA ALA A 11 -15.44 7.43 -4.46
C ALA A 11 -15.75 5.93 -4.56
N ALA A 12 -14.72 5.07 -4.69
CA ALA A 12 -14.90 3.63 -4.72
C ALA A 12 -15.45 3.14 -3.36
N PRO A 13 -16.39 2.18 -3.36
CA PRO A 13 -16.99 1.68 -2.12
C PRO A 13 -15.96 1.03 -1.20
N LEU A 14 -16.16 1.21 0.10
CA LEU A 14 -15.30 0.70 1.15
C LEU A 14 -14.95 -0.78 0.97
N ALA A 15 -15.95 -1.61 0.70
CA ALA A 15 -15.74 -3.06 0.54
C ALA A 15 -14.89 -3.40 -0.68
N GLU A 16 -15.04 -2.68 -1.78
CA GLU A 16 -14.25 -2.91 -2.99
C GLU A 16 -12.82 -2.42 -2.82
N VAL A 17 -12.61 -1.30 -2.13
CA VAL A 17 -11.28 -0.80 -1.80
C VAL A 17 -10.54 -1.79 -0.90
N TRP A 18 -11.21 -2.29 0.13
CA TRP A 18 -10.61 -3.29 1.02
C TRP A 18 -10.31 -4.59 0.28
N ALA A 19 -11.20 -5.06 -0.58
CA ALA A 19 -10.97 -6.25 -1.38
C ALA A 19 -9.70 -6.12 -2.24
N ALA A 20 -9.46 -4.95 -2.83
CA ALA A 20 -8.25 -4.69 -3.60
C ALA A 20 -7.00 -4.65 -2.71
N ALA A 21 -7.09 -4.00 -1.55
CA ALA A 21 -5.95 -3.87 -0.62
C ALA A 21 -5.54 -5.21 -0.01
N ARG A 22 -6.51 -6.03 0.40
CA ARG A 22 -6.23 -7.33 1.03
C ARG A 22 -5.76 -8.41 0.06
N ASP A 23 -5.92 -8.21 -1.22
CA ASP A 23 -5.44 -9.12 -2.26
C ASP A 23 -3.95 -8.90 -2.50
N VAL A 24 -3.15 -9.35 -1.55
CA VAL A 24 -1.72 -9.01 -1.45
C VAL A 24 -0.88 -9.51 -2.63
N GLY A 25 -1.34 -10.54 -3.35
CA GLY A 25 -0.69 -11.04 -4.56
C GLY A 25 -1.06 -10.27 -5.83
N ALA A 26 -2.01 -9.36 -5.76
CA ALA A 26 -2.49 -8.58 -6.90
C ALA A 26 -2.19 -7.09 -6.77
N LEU A 27 -1.18 -6.71 -5.98
CA LEU A 27 -0.77 -5.33 -5.75
C LEU A 27 -0.51 -4.58 -7.05
N HIS A 28 0.15 -5.23 -8.01
CA HIS A 28 0.51 -4.68 -9.32
C HIS A 28 -0.66 -4.55 -10.29
N ARG A 29 -1.82 -5.12 -9.99
CA ARG A 29 -3.00 -5.07 -10.86
C ARG A 29 -4.17 -4.32 -10.24
N ARG A 30 -4.40 -4.51 -8.95
CA ARG A 30 -5.62 -4.01 -8.29
C ARG A 30 -5.41 -2.73 -7.50
N LEU A 31 -4.17 -2.39 -7.16
CA LEU A 31 -3.93 -1.26 -6.26
C LEU A 31 -2.99 -0.21 -6.85
N VAL A 32 -1.79 -0.59 -7.28
CA VAL A 32 -0.75 0.37 -7.74
C VAL A 32 -0.08 -0.08 -9.05
N PRO A 33 -0.86 -0.30 -10.15
CA PRO A 33 -0.29 -0.75 -11.42
C PRO A 33 0.72 0.27 -11.97
N GLY A 34 1.90 -0.22 -12.36
CA GLY A 34 2.99 0.61 -12.89
C GLY A 34 3.94 1.10 -11.81
N PHE A 35 3.46 1.51 -10.66
CA PHE A 35 4.31 1.76 -9.48
C PHE A 35 4.93 0.43 -9.02
N VAL A 36 4.12 -0.62 -8.98
CA VAL A 36 4.56 -2.01 -8.85
C VAL A 36 4.21 -2.72 -10.16
N VAL A 37 5.16 -3.45 -10.72
CA VAL A 37 5.00 -4.12 -12.02
C VAL A 37 4.81 -5.63 -11.91
N ASP A 38 5.19 -6.23 -10.79
CA ASP A 38 5.01 -7.65 -10.53
C ASP A 38 4.90 -7.94 -9.04
N THR A 39 4.13 -8.95 -8.69
CA THR A 39 3.96 -9.41 -7.31
C THR A 39 3.90 -10.94 -7.33
N LYS A 40 4.76 -11.59 -6.55
CA LYS A 40 4.78 -13.04 -6.41
C LYS A 40 4.54 -13.42 -4.96
N LEU A 41 3.60 -14.33 -4.74
CA LEU A 41 3.33 -14.83 -3.39
C LEU A 41 4.35 -15.89 -2.99
N GLU A 42 4.76 -15.81 -1.75
CA GLU A 42 5.51 -16.84 -1.04
C GLU A 42 4.76 -17.16 0.25
N ALA A 43 5.21 -18.17 1.01
CA ALA A 43 4.63 -18.47 2.30
C ALA A 43 4.77 -17.28 3.25
N GLY A 44 3.64 -16.65 3.61
CA GLY A 44 3.61 -15.52 4.55
C GLY A 44 4.17 -14.21 4.03
N ALA A 45 4.45 -14.10 2.72
CA ALA A 45 5.06 -12.90 2.15
C ALA A 45 4.68 -12.71 0.69
N ARG A 46 4.97 -11.52 0.17
CA ARG A 46 4.96 -11.24 -1.27
C ARG A 46 6.31 -10.68 -1.69
N VAL A 47 6.74 -11.00 -2.91
CA VAL A 47 7.92 -10.41 -3.52
C VAL A 47 7.45 -9.39 -4.53
N VAL A 48 7.81 -8.14 -4.31
CA VAL A 48 7.32 -6.99 -5.07
C VAL A 48 8.43 -6.45 -5.96
N THR A 49 8.15 -6.31 -7.25
CA THR A 49 9.05 -5.63 -8.19
C THR A 49 8.45 -4.27 -8.51
N PHE A 50 9.18 -3.21 -8.17
CA PHE A 50 8.77 -1.84 -8.44
C PHE A 50 9.08 -1.44 -9.88
N GLY A 51 8.43 -0.38 -10.36
CA GLY A 51 8.63 0.11 -11.73
C GLY A 51 10.05 0.57 -12.02
N ASN A 52 10.83 0.94 -10.98
CA ASN A 52 12.24 1.30 -11.10
C ASN A 52 13.19 0.08 -11.09
N GLY A 53 12.65 -1.13 -11.04
CA GLY A 53 13.42 -2.37 -11.03
C GLY A 53 13.80 -2.89 -9.65
N MET A 54 13.55 -2.14 -8.60
CA MET A 54 13.85 -2.59 -7.23
C MET A 54 12.94 -3.76 -6.85
N VAL A 55 13.53 -4.79 -6.22
CA VAL A 55 12.79 -5.97 -5.74
C VAL A 55 12.87 -6.02 -4.23
N VAL A 56 11.71 -6.14 -3.58
CA VAL A 56 11.60 -6.17 -2.12
C VAL A 56 10.72 -7.34 -1.70
N ARG A 57 11.17 -8.10 -0.72
CA ARG A 57 10.33 -9.12 -0.09
C ARG A 57 9.56 -8.46 1.05
N GLU A 58 8.24 -8.61 1.04
CA GLU A 58 7.36 -8.01 2.03
C GLU A 58 6.62 -9.10 2.81
N PRO A 59 7.14 -9.49 3.99
CA PRO A 59 6.40 -10.36 4.89
C PRO A 59 5.05 -9.71 5.28
N ILE A 60 3.99 -10.51 5.22
CA ILE A 60 2.65 -10.04 5.61
C ILE A 60 2.52 -10.30 7.11
N VAL A 61 2.45 -9.23 7.88
CA VAL A 61 2.39 -9.30 9.35
C VAL A 61 0.97 -9.56 9.81
N SER A 62 -0.01 -8.87 9.23
CA SER A 62 -1.41 -8.99 9.65
C SER A 62 -2.35 -8.59 8.54
N ILE A 63 -3.44 -9.33 8.38
CA ILE A 63 -4.61 -8.94 7.60
C ILE A 63 -5.80 -9.00 8.54
N ASP A 64 -6.33 -7.84 8.91
CA ASP A 64 -7.47 -7.72 9.82
C ASP A 64 -8.69 -7.24 9.03
N ASP A 65 -9.56 -8.16 8.64
CA ASP A 65 -10.74 -7.85 7.84
C ASP A 65 -11.76 -6.99 8.60
N ALA A 66 -11.87 -7.18 9.90
CA ALA A 66 -12.80 -6.39 10.71
C ALA A 66 -12.38 -4.93 10.81
N ALA A 67 -11.10 -4.68 11.02
CA ALA A 67 -10.53 -3.33 11.06
C ALA A 67 -10.21 -2.78 9.67
N ARG A 68 -10.22 -3.62 8.65
CA ARG A 68 -9.76 -3.29 7.28
C ARG A 68 -8.35 -2.71 7.32
N ARG A 69 -7.45 -3.46 7.93
CA ARG A 69 -6.07 -3.04 8.13
C ARG A 69 -5.12 -4.14 7.66
N LEU A 70 -4.17 -3.76 6.81
CA LEU A 70 -3.11 -4.63 6.32
C LEU A 70 -1.78 -4.11 6.85
N VAL A 71 -0.97 -5.00 7.42
CA VAL A 71 0.37 -4.66 7.93
C VAL A 71 1.41 -5.56 7.27
N TRP A 72 2.49 -4.97 6.82
CA TRP A 72 3.62 -5.70 6.25
C TRP A 72 4.93 -5.07 6.65
N SER A 73 6.00 -5.86 6.60
CA SER A 73 7.37 -5.38 6.73
C SER A 73 8.08 -5.47 5.37
N ALA A 74 9.34 -5.07 5.31
CA ALA A 74 10.11 -5.14 4.06
C ALA A 74 11.52 -5.66 4.34
N GLU A 75 12.00 -6.51 3.41
CA GLU A 75 13.34 -7.07 3.43
C GLU A 75 13.98 -6.84 2.06
N GLY A 76 15.29 -6.69 2.02
CA GLY A 76 16.04 -6.52 0.77
C GLY A 76 16.23 -5.08 0.34
N GLY A 77 15.77 -4.11 1.16
CA GLY A 77 16.05 -2.69 0.97
C GLY A 77 17.20 -2.23 1.87
N ARG A 78 17.41 -0.91 1.92
CA ARG A 78 18.46 -0.30 2.75
C ARG A 78 17.99 0.03 4.17
N ALA A 79 16.70 -0.09 4.45
CA ALA A 79 16.18 0.15 5.78
C ALA A 79 16.58 -0.99 6.73
N THR A 80 16.99 -0.64 7.94
CA THR A 80 17.25 -1.61 9.00
C THR A 80 15.97 -2.00 9.75
N HIS A 81 14.95 -1.16 9.64
CA HIS A 81 13.59 -1.46 10.11
C HIS A 81 12.61 -0.82 9.13
N TYR A 82 11.58 -1.54 8.78
CA TYR A 82 10.50 -1.03 7.93
C TYR A 82 9.22 -1.78 8.27
N ASN A 83 8.22 -1.05 8.73
CA ASN A 83 6.89 -1.59 9.00
C ASN A 83 5.86 -0.66 8.41
N ALA A 84 4.94 -1.21 7.63
CA ALA A 84 3.92 -0.43 6.93
C ALA A 84 2.53 -0.92 7.30
N ALA A 85 1.58 -0.01 7.33
CA ALA A 85 0.18 -0.32 7.50
C ALA A 85 -0.66 0.43 6.47
N LEU A 86 -1.64 -0.25 5.91
CA LEU A 86 -2.65 0.33 5.05
C LEU A 86 -4.02 0.10 5.70
N GLU A 87 -4.74 1.19 5.96
CA GLU A 87 -6.08 1.14 6.54
C GLU A 87 -7.10 1.70 5.57
N VAL A 88 -8.23 1.02 5.46
CA VAL A 88 -9.36 1.44 4.62
C VAL A 88 -10.50 1.84 5.55
N LEU A 89 -10.84 3.12 5.52
CA LEU A 89 -11.75 3.74 6.48
C LEU A 89 -12.87 4.47 5.77
N ALA A 90 -14.00 4.63 6.46
CA ALA A 90 -15.06 5.50 5.96
C ALA A 90 -14.57 6.96 5.97
N GLY A 91 -14.77 7.64 4.85
CA GLY A 91 -14.53 9.07 4.74
C GLY A 91 -15.81 9.86 4.97
N ALA A 92 -15.74 11.16 4.72
CA ALA A 92 -16.92 12.01 4.78
C ALA A 92 -17.90 11.64 3.65
N GLY A 93 -19.18 11.64 3.95
CA GLY A 93 -20.21 11.24 2.99
C GLY A 93 -20.05 9.78 2.58
N GLU A 94 -20.09 9.50 1.28
CA GLU A 94 -19.92 8.15 0.73
C GLU A 94 -18.49 7.87 0.28
N MET A 95 -17.55 8.75 0.62
CA MET A 95 -16.15 8.57 0.26
C MET A 95 -15.49 7.52 1.13
N THR A 96 -14.49 6.87 0.57
CA THR A 96 -13.59 5.94 1.28
C THR A 96 -12.23 6.60 1.45
N ARG A 97 -11.66 6.49 2.63
CA ARG A 97 -10.34 7.01 2.96
C ARG A 97 -9.35 5.86 3.07
N VAL A 98 -8.21 5.99 2.42
CA VAL A 98 -7.11 5.04 2.51
C VAL A 98 -5.93 5.73 3.16
N VAL A 99 -5.42 5.15 4.24
CA VAL A 99 -4.31 5.71 5.01
C VAL A 99 -3.13 4.74 4.96
N TRP A 100 -1.99 5.24 4.53
CA TRP A 100 -0.75 4.47 4.45
C TRP A 100 0.26 5.07 5.43
N THR A 101 0.71 4.27 6.39
CA THR A 101 1.69 4.68 7.40
C THR A 101 2.91 3.79 7.29
N VAL A 102 4.09 4.38 7.40
CA VAL A 102 5.37 3.66 7.41
C VAL A 102 6.19 4.14 8.60
N ASP A 103 6.70 3.20 9.38
CA ASP A 103 7.70 3.43 10.41
C ASP A 103 9.01 2.82 9.96
N LEU A 104 10.11 3.56 10.00
CA LEU A 104 11.38 3.11 9.45
C LEU A 104 12.61 3.61 10.19
N LEU A 105 13.70 2.88 10.00
CA LEU A 105 15.07 3.22 10.40
C LEU A 105 16.00 2.88 9.23
N PRO A 106 17.08 3.61 8.98
CA PRO A 106 17.46 4.86 9.66
C PRO A 106 16.59 6.05 9.21
N ASP A 107 16.53 7.07 10.03
CA ASP A 107 15.67 8.23 9.78
C ASP A 107 16.01 8.99 8.50
N ASP A 108 17.26 8.97 8.06
CA ASP A 108 17.69 9.65 6.84
C ASP A 108 17.13 9.05 5.54
N MET A 109 16.52 7.88 5.61
CA MET A 109 15.78 7.29 4.47
C MET A 109 14.38 7.89 4.31
N ALA A 110 13.88 8.65 5.29
CA ALA A 110 12.51 9.17 5.27
C ALA A 110 12.18 10.00 4.02
N PRO A 111 13.03 10.92 3.55
CA PRO A 111 12.71 11.68 2.33
C PRO A 111 12.47 10.81 1.10
N ALA A 112 13.31 9.79 0.88
CA ALA A 112 13.16 8.89 -0.26
C ALA A 112 11.89 8.03 -0.14
N ILE A 113 11.60 7.52 1.05
CA ILE A 113 10.41 6.72 1.30
C ILE A 113 9.14 7.58 1.16
N ALA A 114 9.16 8.82 1.68
CA ALA A 114 8.03 9.74 1.53
C ALA A 114 7.74 10.04 0.07
N ALA A 115 8.77 10.27 -0.74
CA ALA A 115 8.61 10.51 -2.18
C ALA A 115 8.02 9.28 -2.89
N ALA A 116 8.47 8.06 -2.53
CA ALA A 116 7.91 6.84 -3.07
C ALA A 116 6.44 6.65 -2.66
N MET A 117 6.10 6.95 -1.41
CA MET A 117 4.71 6.88 -0.94
C MET A 117 3.83 7.87 -1.69
N ASP A 118 4.30 9.08 -1.92
CA ASP A 118 3.55 10.08 -2.69
C ASP A 118 3.27 9.58 -4.11
N ALA A 119 4.27 9.01 -4.78
CA ALA A 119 4.11 8.45 -6.11
C ALA A 119 3.13 7.27 -6.12
N GLY A 120 3.24 6.37 -5.14
CA GLY A 120 2.33 5.23 -4.99
C GLY A 120 0.89 5.66 -4.74
N MET A 121 0.68 6.68 -3.90
CA MET A 121 -0.66 7.18 -3.58
C MET A 121 -1.34 7.84 -4.77
N ILE A 122 -0.62 8.51 -5.65
CA ILE A 122 -1.17 9.06 -6.89
C ILE A 122 -1.72 7.94 -7.77
N VAL A 123 -0.95 6.87 -7.94
CA VAL A 123 -1.36 5.71 -8.74
C VAL A 123 -2.54 4.99 -8.08
N MET A 124 -2.50 4.80 -6.78
CA MET A 124 -3.56 4.15 -6.02
C MET A 124 -4.88 4.89 -6.15
N LYS A 125 -4.86 6.21 -5.99
CA LYS A 125 -6.07 7.03 -6.14
C LYS A 125 -6.66 6.90 -7.54
N LYS A 126 -5.83 7.00 -8.57
CA LYS A 126 -6.29 6.85 -9.96
C LYS A 126 -6.93 5.48 -10.19
N THR A 127 -6.31 4.42 -9.68
CA THR A 127 -6.79 3.05 -9.84
C THR A 127 -8.11 2.83 -9.13
N LEU A 128 -8.21 3.29 -7.89
CA LEU A 128 -9.44 3.14 -7.10
C LEU A 128 -10.58 4.03 -7.63
N ASP A 129 -10.27 5.26 -8.05
CA ASP A 129 -11.29 6.13 -8.66
C ASP A 129 -11.87 5.50 -9.93
N ALA A 130 -11.06 4.76 -10.70
CA ALA A 130 -11.54 4.04 -11.87
C ALA A 130 -12.54 2.92 -11.51
N LEU A 131 -12.44 2.31 -10.34
CA LEU A 131 -13.42 1.33 -9.87
C LEU A 131 -14.79 1.97 -9.70
N ALA A 132 -14.86 3.18 -9.19
CA ALA A 132 -16.13 3.89 -9.00
C ALA A 132 -16.81 4.15 -10.33
N LEU A 133 -16.05 4.41 -11.40
CA LEU A 133 -16.58 4.69 -12.73
C LEU A 133 -17.13 3.45 -13.46
N ARG A 134 -16.80 2.25 -12.99
CA ARG A 134 -17.25 0.98 -13.59
C ARG A 134 -18.58 0.48 -13.02
N ARG A 135 -19.17 1.23 -12.13
CA ARG A 135 -20.38 0.83 -11.42
C ARG A 135 -21.64 1.34 -12.11
#